data_1d55cb4bbe8620d010389da30b259daf
#
_entry.id   1d55cb4bbe8620d010389da30b259daf
#
_cell.length_a   1.000
_cell.length_b   1.000
_cell.length_c   1.000
_cell.angle_alpha   90.00
_cell.angle_beta   90.00
_cell.angle_gamma   90.00
#
_symmetry.space_group_name_H-M   'P 1'
#
loop_
_entity.id
_entity.type
_entity.pdbx_description
1 polymer ?
#
loop_
_entity_poly.entity_id
_entity_poly.type
_entity_poly.pdbx_seq_one_letter_code
_entity_poly.pdbx_strand_id
1 'polypeptide(L)'
;EDDLSKMVDAVAMGRKIYANLKKAIQYIISIHIPIILTVFIPLALGWIYPNIFSPVHIIFLELIMGPTCSIIYENEPMEENTMNRKPRPFTTTFFNWKELATSVLQGVMITMGTLFVYRLAVYNGSNEDVTRTMVFIVLISANIFLTLINRSFYYSIFTTLGYKNNLVFLIISITIAITFLLLF
;
A
#
# COMPACT_ATOMS: atom_id res chain seq x y z
N GLU A 1 -37.64 10.59 16.23
CA GLU A 1 -37.25 9.61 17.27
C GLU A 1 -35.81 9.91 17.69
N ASP A 2 -35.67 10.60 18.83
CA ASP A 2 -34.38 10.97 19.42
C ASP A 2 -33.83 9.73 20.17
N ASP A 3 -33.18 8.83 19.44
CA ASP A 3 -32.58 7.65 20.01
C ASP A 3 -31.07 7.88 20.25
N LEU A 4 -30.68 8.04 21.50
CA LEU A 4 -29.27 8.20 21.89
C LEU A 4 -28.39 7.03 21.47
N SER A 5 -28.96 5.83 21.30
CA SER A 5 -28.21 4.66 20.80
C SER A 5 -27.71 4.89 19.37
N LYS A 6 -28.51 5.48 18.51
CA LYS A 6 -28.14 5.84 17.13
C LYS A 6 -27.00 6.87 17.08
N MET A 7 -26.90 7.74 18.08
CA MET A 7 -25.79 8.69 18.20
C MET A 7 -24.46 7.95 18.48
N VAL A 8 -24.50 6.94 19.34
CA VAL A 8 -23.31 6.12 19.64
C VAL A 8 -22.85 5.38 18.37
N ASP A 9 -23.79 4.80 17.62
CA ASP A 9 -23.52 4.11 16.36
C ASP A 9 -22.93 5.06 15.30
N ALA A 10 -23.47 6.28 15.20
CA ALA A 10 -22.96 7.31 14.30
C ALA A 10 -21.50 7.69 14.66
N VAL A 11 -21.19 7.85 15.94
CA VAL A 11 -19.81 8.12 16.40
C VAL A 11 -18.89 6.94 16.10
N ALA A 12 -19.33 5.72 16.33
CA ALA A 12 -18.56 4.51 16.02
C ALA A 12 -18.25 4.40 14.52
N MET A 13 -19.24 4.63 13.67
CA MET A 13 -19.08 4.66 12.22
C MET A 13 -18.12 5.77 11.77
N GLY A 14 -18.25 6.97 12.30
CA GLY A 14 -17.34 8.09 11.99
C GLY A 14 -15.89 7.77 12.37
N ARG A 15 -15.65 7.15 13.52
CA ARG A 15 -14.32 6.71 13.94
C ARG A 15 -13.75 5.62 13.04
N LYS A 16 -14.58 4.65 12.61
CA LYS A 16 -14.20 3.61 11.66
C LYS A 16 -13.77 4.23 10.33
N ILE A 17 -14.62 5.08 9.73
CA ILE A 17 -14.34 5.74 8.45
C ILE A 17 -13.03 6.53 8.53
N TYR A 18 -12.85 7.31 9.58
CA TYR A 18 -11.62 8.10 9.78
C TYR A 18 -10.37 7.21 9.85
N ALA A 19 -10.42 6.12 10.62
CA ALA A 19 -9.30 5.18 10.74
C ALA A 19 -8.98 4.50 9.40
N ASN A 20 -10.00 4.06 8.68
CA ASN A 20 -9.84 3.38 7.40
C ASN A 20 -9.29 4.33 6.31
N LEU A 21 -9.81 5.56 6.24
CA LEU A 21 -9.28 6.59 5.35
C LEU A 21 -7.79 6.87 5.63
N LYS A 22 -7.42 6.91 6.90
CA LYS A 22 -6.03 7.13 7.31
C LYS A 22 -5.10 6.00 6.85
N LYS A 23 -5.54 4.73 6.98
CA LYS A 23 -4.82 3.56 6.48
C LYS A 23 -4.65 3.62 4.95
N ALA A 24 -5.71 3.97 4.23
CA ALA A 24 -5.67 4.12 2.77
C ALA A 24 -4.65 5.17 2.33
N ILE A 25 -4.65 6.36 2.95
CA ILE A 25 -3.71 7.42 2.58
C ILE A 25 -2.26 7.05 2.93
N GLN A 26 -2.03 6.41 4.08
CA GLN A 26 -0.68 5.92 4.43
C GLN A 26 -0.16 4.90 3.41
N TYR A 27 -1.00 3.96 3.00
CA TYR A 27 -0.67 3.01 1.94
C TYR A 27 -0.33 3.74 0.62
N ILE A 28 -1.17 4.71 0.19
CA ILE A 28 -0.92 5.50 -1.02
C ILE A 28 0.44 6.18 -0.96
N ILE A 29 0.77 6.85 0.13
CA ILE A 29 2.08 7.51 0.30
C ILE A 29 3.20 6.47 0.21
N SER A 30 3.08 5.34 0.92
CA SER A 30 4.13 4.32 0.99
C SER A 30 4.41 3.67 -0.35
N ILE A 31 3.40 3.46 -1.22
CA ILE A 31 3.60 2.78 -2.51
C ILE A 31 4.00 3.74 -3.64
N HIS A 32 3.60 5.01 -3.59
CA HIS A 32 4.00 5.98 -4.63
C HIS A 32 5.47 6.36 -4.55
N ILE A 33 6.05 6.40 -3.34
CA ILE A 33 7.48 6.68 -3.16
C ILE A 33 8.35 5.71 -3.98
N PRO A 34 8.23 4.38 -3.85
CA PRO A 34 9.05 3.45 -4.63
C PRO A 34 8.75 3.52 -6.14
N ILE A 35 7.51 3.75 -6.56
CA ILE A 35 7.18 3.90 -7.98
C ILE A 35 7.93 5.09 -8.58
N ILE A 36 7.84 6.25 -7.94
CA ILE A 36 8.51 7.49 -8.39
C ILE A 36 10.03 7.33 -8.36
N LEU A 37 10.59 6.85 -7.25
CA LEU A 37 12.04 6.76 -7.07
C LEU A 37 12.67 5.68 -7.95
N THR A 38 11.97 4.57 -8.22
CA THR A 38 12.47 3.51 -9.11
C THR A 38 12.57 3.98 -10.56
N VAL A 39 11.73 4.92 -10.98
CA VAL A 39 11.85 5.57 -12.31
C VAL A 39 12.88 6.69 -12.27
N PHE A 40 12.82 7.54 -11.27
CA PHE A 40 13.64 8.75 -11.20
C PHE A 40 15.13 8.48 -11.01
N ILE A 41 15.50 7.54 -10.10
CA ILE A 41 16.90 7.30 -9.75
C ILE A 41 17.72 6.74 -10.93
N PRO A 42 17.28 5.69 -11.67
CA PRO A 42 18.00 5.21 -12.86
C PRO A 42 18.14 6.28 -13.92
N LEU A 43 17.09 7.08 -14.13
CA LEU A 43 17.10 8.18 -15.09
C LEU A 43 18.10 9.29 -14.69
N ALA A 44 18.03 9.75 -13.45
CA ALA A 44 18.87 10.83 -12.94
C ALA A 44 20.36 10.46 -12.85
N LEU A 45 20.66 9.20 -12.58
CA LEU A 45 22.04 8.70 -12.47
C LEU A 45 22.59 8.10 -13.79
N GLY A 46 21.81 8.14 -14.88
CA GLY A 46 22.23 7.64 -16.19
C GLY A 46 22.55 6.14 -16.16
N TRP A 47 21.75 5.32 -15.51
CA TRP A 47 21.94 3.86 -15.47
C TRP A 47 21.69 3.24 -16.84
N ILE A 48 22.14 1.99 -17.05
CA ILE A 48 22.11 1.29 -18.35
C ILE A 48 20.69 1.24 -18.95
N TYR A 49 19.67 1.01 -18.11
CA TYR A 49 18.25 1.00 -18.51
C TYR A 49 17.49 2.12 -17.78
N PRO A 50 17.59 3.38 -18.26
CA PRO A 50 17.02 4.53 -17.54
C PRO A 50 15.49 4.51 -17.54
N ASN A 51 14.84 4.00 -18.59
CA ASN A 51 13.38 3.93 -18.73
C ASN A 51 12.87 2.55 -18.33
N ILE A 52 13.02 2.20 -17.04
CA ILE A 52 12.70 0.84 -16.58
C ILE A 52 11.20 0.48 -16.74
N PHE A 53 10.29 1.44 -16.63
CA PHE A 53 8.86 1.22 -16.83
C PHE A 53 8.33 1.92 -18.06
N SER A 54 7.52 1.21 -18.84
CA SER A 54 6.65 1.79 -19.84
C SER A 54 5.36 2.34 -19.19
N PRO A 55 4.62 3.23 -19.88
CA PRO A 55 3.32 3.73 -19.38
C PRO A 55 2.35 2.60 -18.99
N VAL A 56 2.38 1.47 -19.70
CA VAL A 56 1.52 0.32 -19.43
C VAL A 56 1.78 -0.27 -18.04
N HIS A 57 3.05 -0.36 -17.61
CA HIS A 57 3.40 -0.85 -16.26
C HIS A 57 2.85 0.07 -15.17
N ILE A 58 2.92 1.39 -15.38
CA ILE A 58 2.41 2.38 -14.40
C ILE A 58 0.90 2.31 -14.32
N ILE A 59 0.20 2.26 -15.47
CA ILE A 59 -1.27 2.10 -15.51
C ILE A 59 -1.69 0.82 -14.79
N PHE A 60 -0.94 -0.27 -14.97
CA PHE A 60 -1.24 -1.52 -14.30
C PHE A 60 -1.04 -1.45 -12.78
N LEU A 61 0.02 -0.81 -12.31
CA LEU A 61 0.23 -0.57 -10.87
C LEU A 61 -0.93 0.25 -10.28
N GLU A 62 -1.38 1.30 -10.97
CA GLU A 62 -2.54 2.12 -10.58
C GLU A 62 -3.84 1.28 -10.55
N LEU A 63 -4.03 0.39 -11.52
CA LEU A 63 -5.18 -0.51 -11.56
C LEU A 63 -5.23 -1.46 -10.35
N ILE A 64 -4.09 -1.87 -9.81
CA ILE A 64 -4.02 -2.66 -8.59
C ILE A 64 -4.27 -1.79 -7.35
N MET A 65 -3.67 -0.61 -7.30
CA MET A 65 -3.74 0.28 -6.13
C MET A 65 -5.14 0.83 -5.89
N GLY A 66 -5.88 1.16 -6.94
CA GLY A 66 -7.24 1.71 -6.85
C GLY A 66 -8.19 0.81 -6.05
N PRO A 67 -8.40 -0.45 -6.46
CA PRO A 67 -9.22 -1.40 -5.70
C PRO A 67 -8.70 -1.68 -4.29
N THR A 68 -7.38 -1.70 -4.08
CA THR A 68 -6.81 -1.87 -2.73
C THR A 68 -7.25 -0.73 -1.82
N CYS A 69 -7.18 0.51 -2.27
CA CYS A 69 -7.59 1.66 -1.47
C CYS A 69 -9.10 1.71 -1.25
N SER A 70 -9.88 1.60 -2.32
CA SER A 70 -11.32 1.82 -2.27
C SER A 70 -12.10 0.61 -1.76
N ILE A 71 -11.62 -0.62 -1.97
CA ILE A 71 -12.36 -1.82 -1.58
C ILE A 71 -11.80 -2.40 -0.28
N ILE A 72 -10.50 -2.59 -0.18
CA ILE A 72 -9.92 -3.24 1.01
C ILE A 72 -10.06 -2.33 2.23
N TYR A 73 -9.47 -1.12 2.17
CA TYR A 73 -9.40 -0.25 3.35
C TYR A 73 -10.76 0.32 3.75
N GLU A 74 -11.65 0.60 2.81
CA GLU A 74 -13.01 1.06 3.12
C GLU A 74 -13.80 0.00 3.90
N ASN A 75 -13.62 -1.28 3.56
CA ASN A 75 -14.33 -2.40 4.17
C ASN A 75 -13.64 -2.99 5.42
N GLU A 76 -12.47 -2.46 5.83
CA GLU A 76 -11.83 -2.93 7.06
C GLU A 76 -12.75 -2.78 8.27
N PRO A 77 -12.86 -3.82 9.13
CA PRO A 77 -13.67 -3.75 10.33
C PRO A 77 -13.12 -2.70 11.30
N MET A 78 -13.98 -2.23 12.19
CA MET A 78 -13.58 -1.35 13.28
C MET A 78 -12.71 -2.14 14.27
N GLU A 79 -11.57 -1.57 14.67
CA GLU A 79 -10.70 -2.16 15.68
C GLU A 79 -11.38 -2.12 17.07
N GLU A 80 -11.21 -3.18 17.87
CA GLU A 80 -11.93 -3.37 19.14
C GLU A 80 -11.78 -2.21 20.12
N ASN A 81 -10.64 -1.55 20.17
CA ASN A 81 -10.38 -0.44 21.11
C ASN A 81 -10.82 0.93 20.58
N THR A 82 -11.45 1.02 19.43
CA THR A 82 -11.78 2.31 18.78
C THR A 82 -12.72 3.16 19.63
N MET A 83 -13.70 2.55 20.30
CA MET A 83 -14.65 3.27 21.17
C MET A 83 -14.09 3.60 22.55
N ASN A 84 -13.07 2.91 23.01
CA ASN A 84 -12.43 3.15 24.32
C ASN A 84 -11.46 4.34 24.30
N ARG A 85 -11.17 4.91 23.13
CA ARG A 85 -10.26 6.04 22.99
C ARG A 85 -10.96 7.37 23.29
N LYS A 86 -10.20 8.29 23.88
CA LYS A 86 -10.67 9.66 24.12
C LYS A 86 -11.05 10.32 22.78
N PRO A 87 -12.01 11.27 22.81
CA PRO A 87 -12.30 12.12 21.65
C PRO A 87 -11.05 12.83 21.17
N ARG A 88 -10.95 13.00 19.85
CA ARG A 88 -9.83 13.71 19.24
C ARG A 88 -9.95 15.21 19.52
N PRO A 89 -8.87 15.90 19.94
CA PRO A 89 -8.87 17.35 20.02
C PRO A 89 -9.04 17.99 18.65
N PHE A 90 -9.77 19.10 18.56
CA PHE A 90 -10.00 19.86 17.32
C PHE A 90 -8.71 20.37 16.66
N THR A 91 -7.64 20.56 17.46
CA THR A 91 -6.35 21.10 17.02
C THR A 91 -5.40 20.09 16.39
N THR A 92 -5.76 18.79 16.38
CA THR A 92 -4.87 17.76 15.83
C THR A 92 -4.93 17.71 14.30
N THR A 93 -3.76 17.74 13.66
CA THR A 93 -3.61 17.48 12.22
C THR A 93 -4.09 16.07 11.86
N PHE A 94 -4.47 15.87 10.59
CA PHE A 94 -4.96 14.56 10.13
C PHE A 94 -3.91 13.47 10.32
N PHE A 95 -2.64 13.75 9.99
CA PHE A 95 -1.50 12.87 10.23
C PHE A 95 -0.61 13.35 11.36
N ASN A 96 -0.13 12.42 12.17
CA ASN A 96 0.97 12.64 13.08
C ASN A 96 2.30 12.45 12.33
N TRP A 97 3.35 13.17 12.73
CA TRP A 97 4.69 13.05 12.17
C TRP A 97 5.22 11.60 12.15
N LYS A 98 4.93 10.83 13.20
CA LYS A 98 5.34 9.42 13.28
C LYS A 98 4.69 8.56 12.19
N GLU A 99 3.42 8.77 11.91
CA GLU A 99 2.67 8.02 10.90
C GLU A 99 3.18 8.34 9.49
N LEU A 100 3.43 9.63 9.22
CA LEU A 100 4.00 10.05 7.95
C LEU A 100 5.42 9.49 7.78
N ALA A 101 6.25 9.57 8.82
CA ALA A 101 7.60 9.00 8.80
C ALA A 101 7.60 7.49 8.57
N THR A 102 6.64 6.75 9.14
CA THR A 102 6.48 5.32 8.89
C THR A 102 6.17 5.03 7.42
N SER A 103 5.25 5.79 6.81
CA SER A 103 4.92 5.62 5.39
C SER A 103 6.10 5.94 4.48
N VAL A 104 6.84 7.01 4.78
CA VAL A 104 8.05 7.37 4.03
C VAL A 104 9.12 6.29 4.19
N LEU A 105 9.35 5.79 5.40
CA LEU A 105 10.32 4.72 5.66
C LEU A 105 9.97 3.44 4.91
N GLN A 106 8.69 3.03 4.92
CA GLN A 106 8.21 1.88 4.15
C GLN A 106 8.49 2.06 2.65
N GLY A 107 8.17 3.23 2.10
CA GLY A 107 8.42 3.54 0.68
C GLY A 107 9.91 3.53 0.33
N VAL A 108 10.77 4.11 1.17
CA VAL A 108 12.23 4.12 0.98
C VAL A 108 12.79 2.69 1.04
N MET A 109 12.35 1.87 1.98
CA MET A 109 12.81 0.47 2.09
C MET A 109 12.42 -0.35 0.87
N ILE A 110 11.19 -0.18 0.36
CA ILE A 110 10.76 -0.83 -0.89
C ILE A 110 11.61 -0.34 -2.06
N THR A 111 11.88 0.97 -2.16
CA THR A 111 12.76 1.54 -3.19
C THR A 111 14.15 0.90 -3.15
N MET A 112 14.76 0.79 -1.97
CA MET A 112 16.08 0.15 -1.81
C MET A 112 16.07 -1.30 -2.32
N GLY A 113 15.06 -2.08 -1.93
CA GLY A 113 14.90 -3.46 -2.40
C GLY A 113 14.74 -3.54 -3.92
N THR A 114 13.93 -2.68 -4.49
CA THR A 114 13.66 -2.62 -5.93
C THR A 114 14.90 -2.23 -6.73
N LEU A 115 15.63 -1.20 -6.29
CA LEU A 115 16.87 -0.77 -6.94
C LEU A 115 18.01 -1.78 -6.74
N PHE A 116 18.03 -2.49 -5.62
CA PHE A 116 18.97 -3.60 -5.40
C PHE A 116 18.74 -4.71 -6.42
N VAL A 117 17.50 -5.12 -6.64
CA VAL A 117 17.16 -6.14 -7.66
C VAL A 117 17.50 -5.66 -9.06
N TYR A 118 17.24 -4.38 -9.39
CA TYR A 118 17.68 -3.78 -10.65
C TYR A 118 19.21 -3.96 -10.83
N ARG A 119 20.00 -3.54 -9.84
CA ARG A 119 21.48 -3.64 -9.90
C ARG A 119 21.95 -5.08 -10.01
N LEU A 120 21.32 -6.00 -9.29
CA LEU A 120 21.64 -7.42 -9.34
C LEU A 120 21.38 -8.01 -10.72
N ALA A 121 20.23 -7.67 -11.35
CA ALA A 121 19.89 -8.12 -12.68
C ALA A 121 20.90 -7.63 -13.72
N VAL A 122 21.26 -6.35 -13.70
CA VAL A 122 22.26 -5.77 -14.58
C VAL A 122 23.63 -6.40 -14.36
N TYR A 123 24.04 -6.61 -13.10
CA TYR A 123 25.33 -7.24 -12.78
C TYR A 123 25.43 -8.68 -13.33
N ASN A 124 24.32 -9.42 -13.31
CA ASN A 124 24.23 -10.76 -13.88
C ASN A 124 24.11 -10.79 -15.41
N GLY A 125 24.19 -9.63 -16.08
CA GLY A 125 24.12 -9.54 -17.53
C GLY A 125 22.70 -9.70 -18.11
N SER A 126 21.66 -9.50 -17.30
CA SER A 126 20.28 -9.56 -17.79
C SER A 126 19.99 -8.43 -18.77
N ASN A 127 19.19 -8.72 -19.79
CA ASN A 127 18.73 -7.71 -20.73
C ASN A 127 17.69 -6.77 -20.07
N GLU A 128 17.28 -5.73 -20.80
CA GLU A 128 16.33 -4.72 -20.29
C GLU A 128 14.99 -5.34 -19.90
N ASP A 129 14.45 -6.24 -20.71
CA ASP A 129 13.12 -6.84 -20.46
C ASP A 129 13.10 -7.72 -19.22
N VAL A 130 14.13 -8.53 -19.00
CA VAL A 130 14.26 -9.35 -17.80
C VAL A 130 14.46 -8.47 -16.56
N THR A 131 15.31 -7.44 -16.65
CA THR A 131 15.52 -6.49 -15.55
C THR A 131 14.22 -5.79 -15.18
N ARG A 132 13.47 -5.30 -16.17
CA ARG A 132 12.15 -4.68 -16.01
C ARG A 132 11.17 -5.61 -15.33
N THR A 133 11.08 -6.84 -15.79
CA THR A 133 10.19 -7.87 -15.22
C THR A 133 10.52 -8.15 -13.75
N MET A 134 11.80 -8.34 -13.42
CA MET A 134 12.24 -8.57 -12.04
C MET A 134 11.87 -7.40 -11.11
N VAL A 135 12.14 -6.17 -11.54
CA VAL A 135 11.81 -4.95 -10.80
C VAL A 135 10.30 -4.81 -10.61
N PHE A 136 9.52 -5.11 -11.65
CA PHE A 136 8.06 -5.04 -11.61
C PHE A 136 7.46 -6.07 -10.64
N ILE A 137 7.93 -7.31 -10.66
CA ILE A 137 7.50 -8.36 -9.73
C ILE A 137 7.80 -7.97 -8.28
N VAL A 138 8.96 -7.37 -8.02
CA VAL A 138 9.31 -6.89 -6.67
C VAL A 138 8.35 -5.80 -6.21
N LEU A 139 7.99 -4.85 -7.06
CA LEU A 139 7.02 -3.81 -6.72
C LEU A 139 5.62 -4.36 -6.45
N ILE A 140 5.13 -5.31 -7.26
CA ILE A 140 3.84 -5.94 -7.03
C ILE A 140 3.85 -6.74 -5.72
N SER A 141 4.91 -7.51 -5.48
CA SER A 141 5.05 -8.26 -4.23
C SER A 141 5.07 -7.33 -3.02
N ALA A 142 5.84 -6.26 -3.09
CA ALA A 142 5.90 -5.24 -2.04
C ALA A 142 4.52 -4.58 -1.81
N ASN A 143 3.75 -4.32 -2.88
CA ASN A 143 2.40 -3.80 -2.81
C ASN A 143 1.46 -4.75 -2.03
N ILE A 144 1.51 -6.06 -2.32
CA ILE A 144 0.71 -7.06 -1.60
C ILE A 144 1.07 -7.07 -0.12
N PHE A 145 2.36 -7.14 0.22
CA PHE A 145 2.81 -7.10 1.61
C PHE A 145 2.45 -5.80 2.30
N LEU A 146 2.60 -4.66 1.64
CA LEU A 146 2.25 -3.35 2.16
C LEU A 146 0.74 -3.25 2.46
N THR A 147 -0.10 -3.82 1.57
CA THR A 147 -1.54 -3.92 1.79
C THR A 147 -1.85 -4.68 3.09
N LEU A 148 -1.19 -5.80 3.32
CA LEU A 148 -1.41 -6.62 4.52
C LEU A 148 -0.89 -5.93 5.80
N ILE A 149 0.26 -5.25 5.73
CA ILE A 149 0.87 -4.55 6.87
C ILE A 149 0.02 -3.36 7.32
N ASN A 150 -0.50 -2.57 6.39
CA ASN A 150 -1.23 -1.33 6.69
C ASN A 150 -2.72 -1.55 7.08
N ARG A 151 -3.19 -2.81 7.21
CA ARG A 151 -4.56 -3.12 7.67
C ARG A 151 -4.82 -2.69 9.12
N SER A 152 -3.81 -2.66 9.96
CA SER A 152 -3.92 -2.17 11.34
C SER A 152 -2.70 -1.36 11.76
N PHE A 153 -2.92 -0.35 12.61
CA PHE A 153 -1.85 0.42 13.24
C PHE A 153 -1.31 -0.22 14.52
N TYR A 154 -2.02 -1.20 15.08
CA TYR A 154 -1.79 -1.72 16.43
C TYR A 154 -1.53 -3.21 16.47
N TYR A 155 -2.07 -3.94 15.50
CA TYR A 155 -2.01 -5.41 15.47
C TYR A 155 -1.06 -5.91 14.40
N SER A 156 -0.44 -7.05 14.66
CA SER A 156 0.42 -7.73 13.70
C SER A 156 -0.36 -8.27 12.50
N ILE A 157 0.34 -8.57 11.41
CA ILE A 157 -0.25 -9.19 10.21
C ILE A 157 -1.01 -10.47 10.59
N PHE A 158 -0.46 -11.30 11.47
CA PHE A 158 -1.07 -12.57 11.88
C PHE A 158 -2.45 -12.36 12.53
N THR A 159 -2.60 -11.31 13.32
CA THR A 159 -3.88 -10.95 13.93
C THR A 159 -4.86 -10.41 12.90
N THR A 160 -4.38 -9.57 11.99
CA THR A 160 -5.23 -8.94 10.97
C THR A 160 -5.66 -9.89 9.86
N LEU A 161 -4.94 -11.00 9.64
CA LEU A 161 -5.39 -12.06 8.73
C LEU A 161 -6.70 -12.72 9.21
N GLY A 162 -6.96 -12.72 10.53
CA GLY A 162 -8.22 -13.19 11.11
C GLY A 162 -9.40 -12.22 10.99
N TYR A 163 -9.19 -11.00 10.46
CA TYR A 163 -10.26 -10.02 10.30
C TYR A 163 -11.24 -10.45 9.20
N LYS A 164 -12.55 -10.26 9.46
CA LYS A 164 -13.63 -10.59 8.54
C LYS A 164 -13.67 -9.60 7.34
N ASN A 165 -12.63 -9.61 6.52
CA ASN A 165 -12.58 -8.87 5.27
C ASN A 165 -12.10 -9.81 4.15
N ASN A 166 -13.02 -10.61 3.63
CA ASN A 166 -12.73 -11.58 2.56
C ASN A 166 -12.31 -10.91 1.24
N LEU A 167 -12.61 -9.62 1.07
CA LEU A 167 -12.25 -8.86 -0.13
C LEU A 167 -10.73 -8.70 -0.27
N VAL A 168 -10.00 -8.73 0.84
CA VAL A 168 -8.52 -8.72 0.82
C VAL A 168 -7.97 -9.89 0.02
N PHE A 169 -8.41 -11.10 0.36
CA PHE A 169 -7.95 -12.32 -0.33
C PHE A 169 -8.40 -12.36 -1.79
N LEU A 170 -9.61 -11.90 -2.08
CA LEU A 170 -10.12 -11.80 -3.45
C LEU A 170 -9.24 -10.86 -4.29
N ILE A 171 -8.97 -9.65 -3.82
CA ILE A 171 -8.18 -8.66 -4.57
C ILE A 171 -6.73 -9.12 -4.73
N ILE A 172 -6.11 -9.68 -3.69
CA ILE A 172 -4.76 -10.23 -3.78
C ILE A 172 -4.71 -11.37 -4.80
N SER A 173 -5.68 -12.28 -4.80
CA SER A 173 -5.76 -13.40 -5.75
C SER A 173 -5.91 -12.91 -7.19
N ILE A 174 -6.76 -11.91 -7.42
CA ILE A 174 -6.93 -11.26 -8.73
C ILE A 174 -5.62 -10.59 -9.16
N THR A 175 -4.95 -9.86 -8.27
CA THR A 175 -3.65 -9.22 -8.54
C THR A 175 -2.61 -10.25 -8.96
N ILE A 176 -2.48 -11.36 -8.24
CA ILE A 176 -1.56 -12.44 -8.57
C ILE A 176 -1.91 -13.06 -9.92
N ALA A 177 -3.20 -13.37 -10.16
CA ALA A 177 -3.65 -13.98 -11.42
C ALA A 177 -3.37 -13.09 -12.63
N ILE A 178 -3.68 -11.79 -12.54
CA ILE A 178 -3.43 -10.84 -13.62
C ILE A 178 -1.92 -10.65 -13.82
N THR A 179 -1.14 -10.57 -12.74
CA THR A 179 0.33 -10.48 -12.84
C THR A 179 0.91 -11.69 -13.56
N PHE A 180 0.44 -12.89 -13.22
CA PHE A 180 0.85 -14.12 -13.90
C PHE A 180 0.51 -14.10 -15.39
N LEU A 181 -0.71 -13.68 -15.76
CA LEU A 181 -1.13 -13.56 -17.16
C LEU A 181 -0.33 -12.52 -17.98
N LEU A 182 0.24 -11.53 -17.32
CA LEU A 182 1.06 -10.51 -17.99
C LEU A 182 2.52 -10.94 -18.18
N LEU A 183 2.98 -11.90 -17.37
CA LEU A 183 4.37 -12.36 -17.39
C LEU A 183 4.58 -13.60 -18.26
N PHE A 184 3.51 -14.36 -18.54
CA PHE A 184 3.52 -15.61 -19.30
C PHE A 184 2.47 -15.63 -20.40
#